data_caa666ba35abf175f0509c35ffafafa4
#
_entry.id   caa666ba35abf175f0509c35ffafafa4
#
_cell.length_a   1.000
_cell.length_b   1.000
_cell.length_c   1.000
_cell.angle_alpha   90.00
_cell.angle_beta   90.00
_cell.angle_gamma   90.00
#
_symmetry.space_group_name_H-M   'P 1'
#
loop_
_entity.id
_entity.type
_entity.pdbx_description
1 polymer ?
#
loop_
_entity_poly.entity_id
_entity_poly.type
_entity_poly.pdbx_seq_one_letter_code
_entity_poly.pdbx_strand_id
1 'polypeptide(L)'
;DGATFLLCETKSMDSASRKIVLEMIQLLNSKEVWIDRIHHDEIISITSHLPHLISTALVGTAKDNYEINEIMGMAAGGFDGATRLTRTNPEMIKDMYDTNSENINKFLKYFLDELMDLMDLQERDELISYLNNSVHWRRALSEKFGERPLS
;
A
#
# COMPACT_ATOMS: atom_id res chain seq x y z
N ASP A 1 0.62 -17.58 11.55
CA ASP A 1 1.72 -17.45 12.51
C ASP A 1 2.54 -16.20 12.18
N GLY A 2 2.87 -15.40 13.21
CA GLY A 2 3.74 -14.24 13.06
C GLY A 2 3.09 -12.98 12.47
N ALA A 3 1.78 -12.95 12.31
CA ALA A 3 1.06 -11.73 11.89
C ALA A 3 1.22 -10.59 12.89
N THR A 4 1.13 -9.35 12.42
CA THR A 4 1.16 -8.17 13.27
C THR A 4 -0.26 -7.63 13.43
N PHE A 5 -0.70 -7.47 14.69
CA PHE A 5 -1.93 -6.78 15.03
C PHE A 5 -1.61 -5.33 15.43
N LEU A 6 -2.18 -4.38 14.74
CA LEU A 6 -2.12 -2.97 15.10
C LEU A 6 -3.24 -2.68 16.09
N LEU A 7 -2.90 -2.18 17.26
CA LEU A 7 -3.84 -1.92 18.35
C LEU A 7 -3.88 -0.42 18.62
N CYS A 8 -5.10 0.13 18.69
CA CYS A 8 -5.33 1.51 19.10
C CYS A 8 -6.02 1.56 20.46
N GLU A 9 -5.51 2.35 21.37
CA GLU A 9 -6.21 2.58 22.64
C GLU A 9 -7.50 3.38 22.42
N THR A 10 -8.57 2.96 23.10
CA THR A 10 -9.83 3.69 23.13
C THR A 10 -10.13 4.16 24.53
N LYS A 11 -10.89 5.25 24.67
CA LYS A 11 -11.32 5.77 25.98
C LYS A 11 -12.14 4.78 26.82
N SER A 12 -12.76 3.81 26.16
CA SER A 12 -13.60 2.78 26.78
C SER A 12 -12.88 1.48 27.05
N MET A 13 -11.59 1.38 26.73
CA MET A 13 -10.83 0.15 26.94
C MET A 13 -10.54 -0.03 28.44
N ASP A 14 -11.09 -1.07 29.02
CA ASP A 14 -10.75 -1.50 30.37
C ASP A 14 -9.61 -2.53 30.39
N SER A 15 -9.06 -2.76 31.56
CA SER A 15 -7.93 -3.69 31.75
C SER A 15 -8.28 -5.14 31.44
N ALA A 16 -9.53 -5.55 31.63
CA ALA A 16 -9.98 -6.91 31.36
C ALA A 16 -10.08 -7.15 29.84
N SER A 17 -10.68 -6.23 29.10
CA SER A 17 -10.75 -6.27 27.64
C SER A 17 -9.35 -6.26 27.00
N ARG A 18 -8.44 -5.41 27.50
CA ARG A 18 -7.04 -5.38 27.05
C ARG A 18 -6.36 -6.72 27.25
N LYS A 19 -6.53 -7.34 28.41
CA LYS A 19 -5.94 -8.65 28.73
C LYS A 19 -6.44 -9.72 27.78
N ILE A 20 -7.74 -9.79 27.52
CA ILE A 20 -8.34 -10.77 26.60
C ILE A 20 -7.76 -10.63 25.18
N VAL A 21 -7.66 -9.39 24.65
CA VAL A 21 -7.10 -9.14 23.32
C VAL A 21 -5.64 -9.60 23.25
N LEU A 22 -4.83 -9.30 24.25
CA LEU A 22 -3.43 -9.71 24.29
C LEU A 22 -3.27 -11.25 24.39
N GLU A 23 -4.08 -11.92 25.19
CA GLU A 23 -4.09 -13.37 25.27
C GLU A 23 -4.48 -14.01 23.92
N MET A 24 -5.46 -13.47 23.22
CA MET A 24 -5.84 -13.93 21.87
C MET A 24 -4.68 -13.79 20.87
N ILE A 25 -3.98 -12.64 20.88
CA ILE A 25 -2.83 -12.39 19.99
C ILE A 25 -1.70 -13.39 20.29
N GLN A 26 -1.43 -13.66 21.57
CA GLN A 26 -0.44 -14.65 21.98
C GLN A 26 -0.81 -16.07 21.54
N LEU A 27 -2.07 -16.47 21.71
CA LEU A 27 -2.56 -17.78 21.25
C LEU A 27 -2.42 -17.97 19.73
N LEU A 28 -2.52 -16.89 18.96
CA LEU A 28 -2.31 -16.87 17.52
C LEU A 28 -0.82 -16.82 17.13
N ASN A 29 0.10 -16.86 18.09
CA ASN A 29 1.54 -16.69 17.88
C ASN A 29 1.87 -15.47 17.02
N SER A 30 1.19 -14.36 17.32
CA SER A 30 1.24 -13.10 16.59
C SER A 30 1.86 -12.00 17.44
N LYS A 31 2.16 -10.84 16.82
CA LYS A 31 2.77 -9.68 17.49
C LYS A 31 1.76 -8.55 17.62
N GLU A 32 1.74 -7.89 18.77
CA GLU A 32 1.03 -6.62 18.93
C GLU A 32 1.95 -5.44 18.66
N VAL A 33 1.39 -4.40 18.06
CA VAL A 33 2.00 -3.08 17.93
C VAL A 33 0.94 -2.04 18.31
N TRP A 34 1.22 -1.27 19.32
CA TRP A 34 0.36 -0.16 19.77
C TRP A 34 0.67 1.09 18.96
N ILE A 35 -0.37 1.71 18.42
CA ILE A 35 -0.25 2.89 17.58
C ILE A 35 -1.38 3.88 17.92
N ASP A 36 -1.10 5.17 17.82
CA ASP A 36 -2.14 6.19 17.87
C ASP A 36 -3.10 6.04 16.68
N ARG A 37 -4.39 6.24 16.91
CA ARG A 37 -5.42 6.03 15.90
C ARG A 37 -5.25 6.95 14.67
N ILE A 38 -4.89 8.22 14.89
CA ILE A 38 -4.71 9.18 13.78
C ILE A 38 -3.49 8.75 12.95
N HIS A 39 -2.41 8.40 13.63
CA HIS A 39 -1.20 7.91 12.97
C HIS A 39 -1.42 6.58 12.25
N HIS A 40 -2.24 5.67 12.81
CA HIS A 40 -2.67 4.45 12.13
C HIS A 40 -3.36 4.76 10.81
N ASP A 41 -4.35 5.65 10.83
CA ASP A 41 -5.15 5.97 9.64
C ASP A 41 -4.30 6.66 8.56
N GLU A 42 -3.31 7.49 8.94
CA GLU A 42 -2.33 8.06 8.01
C GLU A 42 -1.43 6.99 7.37
N ILE A 43 -0.80 6.13 8.17
CA ILE A 43 0.11 5.09 7.64
C ILE A 43 -0.65 4.09 6.77
N ILE A 44 -1.84 3.66 7.18
CA ILE A 44 -2.60 2.68 6.40
C ILE A 44 -3.10 3.26 5.08
N SER A 45 -3.31 4.57 5.01
CA SER A 45 -3.70 5.22 3.76
C SER A 45 -2.61 5.12 2.69
N ILE A 46 -1.33 5.22 3.06
CA ILE A 46 -0.21 5.09 2.10
C ILE A 46 0.24 3.64 1.89
N THR A 47 0.14 2.78 2.91
CA THR A 47 0.68 1.41 2.83
C THR A 47 -0.34 0.38 2.34
N SER A 48 -1.62 0.69 2.38
CA SER A 48 -2.71 -0.21 2.00
C SER A 48 -3.68 0.44 1.01
N HIS A 49 -4.30 1.58 1.34
CA HIS A 49 -5.40 2.14 0.55
C HIS A 49 -4.93 2.71 -0.78
N LEU A 50 -3.90 3.55 -0.77
CA LEU A 50 -3.33 4.15 -1.98
C LEU A 50 -2.87 3.12 -3.02
N PRO A 51 -2.19 2.01 -2.66
CA PRO A 51 -1.84 0.97 -3.62
C PRO A 51 -3.02 0.38 -4.40
N HIS A 52 -4.22 0.24 -3.78
CA HIS A 52 -5.42 -0.20 -4.48
C HIS A 52 -5.86 0.80 -5.55
N LEU A 53 -5.85 2.10 -5.22
CA LEU A 53 -6.22 3.16 -6.16
C LEU A 53 -5.23 3.27 -7.31
N ILE A 54 -3.93 3.18 -7.03
CA ILE A 54 -2.87 3.18 -8.04
C ILE A 54 -3.02 1.99 -8.99
N SER A 55 -3.22 0.79 -8.46
CA SER A 55 -3.49 -0.40 -9.25
C SER A 55 -4.70 -0.21 -10.16
N THR A 56 -5.78 0.35 -9.63
CA THR A 56 -7.01 0.61 -10.39
C THR A 56 -6.79 1.66 -11.48
N ALA A 57 -6.07 2.75 -11.17
CA ALA A 57 -5.75 3.79 -12.14
C ALA A 57 -4.87 3.25 -13.28
N LEU A 58 -3.89 2.37 -12.99
CA LEU A 58 -3.05 1.75 -13.99
C LEU A 58 -3.86 0.85 -14.94
N VAL A 59 -4.80 0.07 -14.41
CA VAL A 59 -5.72 -0.73 -15.25
C VAL A 59 -6.62 0.18 -16.08
N GLY A 60 -7.15 1.27 -15.49
CA GLY A 60 -7.94 2.28 -16.21
C GLY A 60 -7.16 2.88 -17.38
N THR A 61 -5.91 3.29 -17.14
CA THR A 61 -5.04 3.84 -18.18
C THR A 61 -4.83 2.84 -19.33
N ALA A 62 -4.57 1.57 -19.01
CA ALA A 62 -4.39 0.54 -20.04
C ALA A 62 -5.68 0.32 -20.84
N LYS A 63 -6.81 0.16 -20.15
CA LYS A 63 -8.14 -0.08 -20.76
C LYS A 63 -8.60 1.06 -21.67
N ASP A 64 -8.30 2.31 -21.32
CA ASP A 64 -8.78 3.47 -22.08
C ASP A 64 -7.93 3.73 -23.33
N ASN A 65 -6.78 3.07 -23.48
CA ASN A 65 -5.86 3.26 -24.60
C ASN A 65 -5.70 2.03 -25.50
N TYR A 66 -6.02 0.82 -25.03
CA TYR A 66 -5.77 -0.43 -25.75
C TYR A 66 -6.88 -1.46 -25.55
N GLU A 67 -7.06 -2.32 -26.55
CA GLU A 67 -7.94 -3.48 -26.43
C GLU A 67 -7.34 -4.56 -25.53
N ILE A 68 -8.20 -5.29 -24.81
CA ILE A 68 -7.75 -6.30 -23.83
C ILE A 68 -6.82 -7.36 -24.45
N ASN A 69 -7.06 -7.78 -25.70
CA ASN A 69 -6.24 -8.79 -26.37
C ASN A 69 -4.82 -8.30 -26.65
N GLU A 70 -4.62 -7.01 -26.91
CA GLU A 70 -3.30 -6.41 -27.11
C GLU A 70 -2.52 -6.42 -25.79
N ILE A 71 -3.19 -6.01 -24.71
CA ILE A 71 -2.58 -6.05 -23.36
C ILE A 71 -2.23 -7.49 -22.96
N MET A 72 -3.15 -8.45 -23.15
CA MET A 72 -2.90 -9.86 -22.81
C MET A 72 -1.71 -10.46 -23.57
N GLY A 73 -1.47 -10.04 -24.79
CA GLY A 73 -0.36 -10.53 -25.61
C GLY A 73 1.01 -10.01 -25.17
N MET A 74 1.05 -8.90 -24.41
CA MET A 74 2.29 -8.19 -24.05
C MET A 74 2.51 -8.06 -22.54
N ALA A 75 1.46 -8.24 -21.73
CA ALA A 75 1.55 -8.10 -20.29
C ALA A 75 2.48 -9.17 -19.70
N ALA A 76 3.41 -8.73 -18.87
CA ALA A 76 4.35 -9.57 -18.16
C ALA A 76 4.20 -9.36 -16.63
N GLY A 77 5.02 -10.05 -15.84
CA GLY A 77 4.94 -10.05 -14.38
C GLY A 77 4.94 -8.68 -13.72
N GLY A 78 5.58 -7.67 -14.33
CA GLY A 78 5.55 -6.29 -13.85
C GLY A 78 4.13 -5.69 -13.86
N PHE A 79 3.39 -5.85 -14.95
CA PHE A 79 2.01 -5.36 -15.05
C PHE A 79 1.07 -6.17 -14.14
N ASP A 80 1.15 -7.51 -14.15
CA ASP A 80 0.35 -8.36 -13.26
C ASP A 80 0.59 -8.02 -11.78
N GLY A 81 1.86 -7.87 -11.38
CA GLY A 81 2.21 -7.49 -10.02
C GLY A 81 1.66 -6.13 -9.61
N ALA A 82 1.79 -5.12 -10.46
CA ALA A 82 1.34 -3.75 -10.19
C ALA A 82 -0.20 -3.63 -10.18
N THR A 83 -0.91 -4.46 -10.94
CA THR A 83 -2.38 -4.43 -11.06
C THR A 83 -3.09 -5.47 -10.19
N ARG A 84 -2.36 -6.32 -9.48
CA ARG A 84 -2.90 -7.45 -8.69
C ARG A 84 -3.99 -7.03 -7.71
N LEU A 85 -3.89 -5.85 -7.14
CA LEU A 85 -4.83 -5.36 -6.13
C LEU A 85 -6.21 -5.01 -6.71
N THR A 86 -6.36 -4.86 -8.03
CA THR A 86 -7.67 -4.65 -8.66
C THR A 86 -8.61 -5.86 -8.58
N ARG A 87 -8.11 -7.02 -8.14
CA ARG A 87 -8.94 -8.21 -7.86
C ARG A 87 -9.72 -8.11 -6.56
N THR A 88 -9.45 -7.10 -5.75
CA THR A 88 -10.15 -6.89 -4.47
C THR A 88 -11.61 -6.50 -4.73
N ASN A 89 -12.52 -6.93 -3.82
CA ASN A 89 -13.93 -6.57 -3.88
C ASN A 89 -14.08 -5.04 -3.90
N PRO A 90 -14.77 -4.45 -4.90
CA PRO A 90 -14.95 -3.00 -5.02
C PRO A 90 -15.66 -2.37 -3.81
N GLU A 91 -16.59 -3.06 -3.17
CA GLU A 91 -17.27 -2.57 -1.96
C GLU A 91 -16.29 -2.38 -0.82
N MET A 92 -15.35 -3.31 -0.63
CA MET A 92 -14.31 -3.18 0.39
C MET A 92 -13.41 -1.94 0.12
N ILE A 93 -13.08 -1.68 -1.14
CA ILE A 93 -12.29 -0.50 -1.52
C ILE A 93 -13.09 0.78 -1.25
N LYS A 94 -14.39 0.76 -1.57
CA LYS A 94 -15.29 1.88 -1.25
C LYS A 94 -15.36 2.16 0.25
N ASP A 95 -15.52 1.13 1.07
CA ASP A 95 -15.57 1.28 2.53
C ASP A 95 -14.26 1.83 3.10
N MET A 96 -13.10 1.36 2.61
CA MET A 96 -11.80 1.92 2.96
C MET A 96 -11.72 3.41 2.61
N TYR A 97 -12.19 3.79 1.42
CA TYR A 97 -12.20 5.18 0.98
C TYR A 97 -13.14 6.03 1.84
N ASP A 98 -14.36 5.58 2.08
CA ASP A 98 -15.37 6.32 2.85
C ASP A 98 -14.90 6.58 4.30
N THR A 99 -14.18 5.63 4.88
CA THR A 99 -13.70 5.74 6.28
C THR A 99 -12.40 6.52 6.46
N ASN A 100 -11.60 6.74 5.39
CA ASN A 100 -10.29 7.39 5.47
C ASN A 100 -9.99 8.34 4.30
N SER A 101 -11.03 8.94 3.70
CA SER A 101 -10.93 9.73 2.46
C SER A 101 -10.00 10.93 2.56
N GLU A 102 -9.93 11.60 3.71
CA GLU A 102 -9.06 12.78 3.89
C GLU A 102 -7.58 12.40 3.74
N ASN A 103 -7.14 11.35 4.44
CA ASN A 103 -5.77 10.87 4.36
C ASN A 103 -5.46 10.28 2.98
N ILE A 104 -6.39 9.49 2.42
CA ILE A 104 -6.23 8.92 1.07
C ILE A 104 -6.05 10.03 0.04
N ASN A 105 -6.89 11.06 0.05
CA ASN A 105 -6.78 12.18 -0.89
C ASN A 105 -5.52 13.01 -0.69
N LYS A 106 -5.06 13.18 0.56
CA LYS A 106 -3.78 13.82 0.88
C LYS A 106 -2.62 13.08 0.20
N PHE A 107 -2.52 11.77 0.42
CA PHE A 107 -1.42 10.97 -0.13
C PHE A 107 -1.56 10.71 -1.63
N LEU A 108 -2.77 10.69 -2.17
CA LEU A 108 -2.98 10.64 -3.61
C LEU A 108 -2.43 11.90 -4.31
N LYS A 109 -2.59 13.09 -3.70
CA LYS A 109 -1.98 14.31 -4.22
C LYS A 109 -0.46 14.23 -4.20
N TYR A 110 0.14 13.81 -3.08
CA TYR A 110 1.60 13.63 -3.01
C TYR A 110 2.10 12.63 -4.05
N PHE A 111 1.35 11.55 -4.30
CA PHE A 111 1.70 10.60 -5.35
C PHE A 111 1.63 11.21 -6.76
N LEU A 112 0.66 12.08 -7.02
CA LEU A 112 0.58 12.82 -8.28
C LEU A 112 1.74 13.80 -8.43
N ASP A 113 2.11 14.51 -7.37
CA ASP A 113 3.27 15.41 -7.35
C ASP A 113 4.56 14.60 -7.66
N GLU A 114 4.78 13.45 -7.04
CA GLU A 114 5.93 12.56 -7.34
C GLU A 114 5.94 12.07 -8.79
N LEU A 115 4.78 11.79 -9.40
CA LEU A 115 4.70 11.43 -10.81
C LEU A 115 5.05 12.62 -11.72
N MET A 116 4.63 13.83 -11.37
CA MET A 116 4.99 15.04 -12.11
C MET A 116 6.49 15.31 -12.01
N ASP A 117 7.06 15.22 -10.82
CA ASP A 117 8.51 15.35 -10.62
C ASP A 117 9.29 14.34 -11.46
N LEU A 118 8.86 13.06 -11.49
CA LEU A 118 9.44 12.04 -12.36
C LEU A 118 9.35 12.37 -13.85
N MET A 119 8.26 12.98 -14.30
CA MET A 119 8.09 13.41 -15.70
C MET A 119 9.01 14.57 -16.06
N ASP A 120 9.35 15.42 -15.10
CA ASP A 120 10.23 16.59 -15.29
C ASP A 120 11.72 16.23 -15.24
N LEU A 121 12.09 15.04 -14.78
CA LEU A 121 13.49 14.54 -14.78
C LEU A 121 13.95 14.24 -16.21
N GLN A 122 14.55 15.23 -16.88
CA GLN A 122 15.01 15.09 -18.27
C GLN A 122 16.46 14.61 -18.36
N GLU A 123 17.29 14.91 -17.35
CA GLU A 123 18.67 14.51 -17.32
C GLU A 123 18.82 13.07 -16.78
N ARG A 124 19.58 12.25 -17.53
CA ARG A 124 19.76 10.82 -17.19
C ARG A 124 20.31 10.59 -15.79
N ASP A 125 21.25 11.41 -15.36
CA ASP A 125 21.92 11.24 -14.06
C ASP A 125 20.99 11.59 -12.90
N GLU A 126 20.11 12.55 -13.08
CA GLU A 126 19.06 12.91 -12.11
C GLU A 126 18.06 11.77 -11.95
N LEU A 127 17.57 11.23 -13.05
CA LEU A 127 16.66 10.06 -13.04
C LEU A 127 17.32 8.84 -12.37
N ILE A 128 18.57 8.53 -12.70
CA ILE A 128 19.30 7.43 -12.06
C ILE A 128 19.46 7.65 -10.56
N SER A 129 19.74 8.88 -10.13
CA SER A 129 19.86 9.23 -8.71
C SER A 129 18.53 9.02 -7.99
N TYR A 130 17.42 9.49 -8.55
CA TYR A 130 16.09 9.30 -8.01
C TYR A 130 15.73 7.81 -7.88
N LEU A 131 15.96 7.02 -8.92
CA LEU A 131 15.70 5.57 -8.92
C LEU A 131 16.54 4.84 -7.87
N ASN A 132 17.82 5.20 -7.72
CA ASN A 132 18.69 4.60 -6.71
C ASN A 132 18.22 4.87 -5.29
N ASN A 133 17.70 6.06 -5.00
CA ASN A 133 17.12 6.38 -3.71
C ASN A 133 15.89 5.49 -3.41
N SER A 134 15.03 5.29 -4.40
CA SER A 134 13.86 4.41 -4.29
C SER A 134 14.26 2.94 -4.07
N VAL A 135 15.30 2.46 -4.77
CA VAL A 135 15.87 1.12 -4.58
C VAL A 135 16.41 0.96 -3.16
N HIS A 136 17.14 1.96 -2.65
CA HIS A 136 17.69 1.92 -1.29
C HIS A 136 16.56 1.81 -0.24
N TRP A 137 15.54 2.62 -0.36
CA TRP A 137 14.35 2.57 0.51
C TRP A 137 13.63 1.22 0.44
N ARG A 138 13.44 0.69 -0.77
CA ARG A 138 12.78 -0.61 -0.99
C ARG A 138 13.56 -1.77 -0.38
N ARG A 139 14.90 -1.72 -0.41
CA ARG A 139 15.77 -2.73 0.21
C ARG A 139 15.58 -2.83 1.72
N ALA A 140 15.37 -1.72 2.42
CA ALA A 140 15.07 -1.74 3.84
C ALA A 140 13.77 -2.52 4.18
N LEU A 141 12.83 -2.61 3.25
CA LEU A 141 11.62 -3.43 3.42
C LEU A 141 11.85 -4.92 3.16
N SER A 142 12.96 -5.32 2.53
CA SER A 142 13.26 -6.74 2.26
C SER A 142 13.52 -7.53 3.53
N GLU A 143 14.01 -6.91 4.58
CA GLU A 143 14.13 -7.53 5.91
C GLU A 143 12.78 -8.03 6.44
N LYS A 144 11.69 -7.34 6.11
CA LYS A 144 10.33 -7.70 6.51
C LYS A 144 9.64 -8.68 5.55
N PHE A 145 9.80 -8.46 4.24
CA PHE A 145 9.03 -9.18 3.23
C PHE A 145 9.84 -10.26 2.49
N GLY A 146 11.16 -10.35 2.79
CA GLY A 146 12.10 -11.16 2.03
C GLY A 146 12.41 -10.56 0.65
N GLU A 147 13.45 -11.05 0.02
CA GLU A 147 13.73 -10.75 -1.38
C GLU A 147 12.74 -11.53 -2.26
N ARG A 148 11.92 -10.82 -3.00
CA ARG A 148 11.08 -11.41 -4.05
C ARG A 148 11.85 -11.32 -5.36
N PRO A 149 12.05 -12.43 -6.09
CA PRO A 149 12.66 -12.35 -7.41
C PRO A 149 11.85 -11.42 -8.30
N LEU A 150 12.55 -10.59 -9.07
CA LEU A 150 11.93 -9.86 -10.16
C LEU A 150 11.54 -10.90 -11.21
N SER A 151 10.26 -11.14 -11.33
CA SER A 151 9.67 -12.09 -12.29
C SER A 151 9.70 -11.52 -13.70
#